data_94685c711db6479e861a606f7d4de21b
#
_entry.id   94685c711db6479e861a606f7d4de21b
#
_cell.length_a   1.000
_cell.length_b   1.000
_cell.length_c   1.000
_cell.angle_alpha   90.00
_cell.angle_beta   90.00
_cell.angle_gamma   90.00
#
_symmetry.space_group_name_H-M   'P 1'
#
loop_
_entity.id
_entity.type
_entity.pdbx_description
1 polymer ?
#
loop_
_entity_poly.entity_id
_entity_poly.type
_entity_poly.pdbx_seq_one_letter_code
_entity_poly.pdbx_strand_id
1 'polypeptide(L)'
;QREEDKTDLEEKVLHNIKELVLPYIDKLRAGQQNRDTVIIDIVESNLNEILSPFIKSMASKYANFTPKEIQIADLMKKGKSTKEISTILNLSPRTIDIHRYNIRRKLNINKKKVNLQSYLLTLT
;
A
#
# COMPACT_ATOMS: atom_id res chain seq x y z
N GLN A 1 -1.33 14.99 -18.76
CA GLN A 1 -1.18 13.61 -18.29
C GLN A 1 -2.42 13.17 -17.54
N ARG A 2 -2.85 11.96 -17.81
CA ARG A 2 -4.03 11.41 -17.16
C ARG A 2 -3.75 11.09 -15.69
N GLU A 3 -4.79 11.20 -14.86
CA GLU A 3 -4.70 10.87 -13.44
C GLU A 3 -4.28 9.42 -13.21
N GLU A 4 -4.74 8.50 -14.06
CA GLU A 4 -4.34 7.08 -13.98
C GLU A 4 -2.85 6.88 -14.19
N ASP A 5 -2.27 7.58 -15.18
CA ASP A 5 -0.84 7.47 -15.47
C ASP A 5 0.00 8.02 -14.33
N LYS A 6 -0.44 9.12 -13.73
CA LYS A 6 0.20 9.70 -12.56
C LYS A 6 0.18 8.72 -11.39
N THR A 7 -0.98 8.10 -11.16
CA THR A 7 -1.14 7.12 -10.08
C THR A 7 -0.23 5.91 -10.29
N ASP A 8 -0.14 5.42 -11.53
CA ASP A 8 0.72 4.28 -11.85
C ASP A 8 2.18 4.59 -11.56
N LEU A 9 2.64 5.78 -11.92
CA LEU A 9 4.01 6.20 -11.66
C LEU A 9 4.27 6.28 -10.16
N GLU A 10 3.34 6.88 -9.40
CA GLU A 10 3.45 7.00 -7.96
C GLU A 10 3.55 5.62 -7.30
N GLU A 11 2.72 4.67 -7.74
CA GLU A 11 2.74 3.31 -7.22
C GLU A 11 4.08 2.63 -7.48
N LYS A 12 4.62 2.77 -8.69
CA LYS A 12 5.90 2.15 -9.04
C LYS A 12 7.03 2.72 -8.22
N VAL A 13 7.07 4.04 -8.05
CA VAL A 13 8.11 4.68 -7.24
C VAL A 13 8.03 4.20 -5.81
N LEU A 14 6.84 4.23 -5.22
CA LEU A 14 6.66 3.81 -3.83
C LEU A 14 7.01 2.33 -3.66
N HIS A 15 6.52 1.47 -4.55
CA HIS A 15 6.81 0.04 -4.50
C HIS A 15 8.30 -0.23 -4.61
N ASN A 16 8.97 0.40 -5.58
CA ASN A 16 10.40 0.18 -5.80
C ASN A 16 11.23 0.61 -4.59
N ILE A 17 10.90 1.73 -3.99
CA ILE A 17 11.63 2.19 -2.80
C ILE A 17 11.42 1.20 -1.65
N LYS A 18 10.19 0.76 -1.42
CA LYS A 18 9.87 -0.18 -0.34
C LYS A 18 10.55 -1.54 -0.51
N GLU A 19 10.66 -2.02 -1.75
CA GLU A 19 11.18 -3.35 -2.01
C GLU A 19 12.67 -3.37 -2.26
N LEU A 20 13.21 -2.31 -2.88
CA LEU A 20 14.59 -2.33 -3.37
C LEU A 20 15.54 -1.45 -2.56
N VAL A 21 15.05 -0.58 -1.71
CA VAL A 21 15.88 0.35 -0.97
C VAL A 21 15.75 0.20 0.54
N LEU A 22 14.54 0.31 1.07
CA LEU A 22 14.32 0.32 2.52
C LEU A 22 14.82 -0.94 3.25
N PRO A 23 14.65 -2.16 2.71
CA PRO A 23 15.18 -3.35 3.40
C PRO A 23 16.69 -3.33 3.56
N TYR A 24 17.39 -2.75 2.60
CA TYR A 24 18.85 -2.65 2.66
C TYR A 24 19.31 -1.58 3.65
N ILE A 25 18.54 -0.50 3.77
CA ILE A 25 18.80 0.51 4.80
C ILE A 25 18.63 -0.11 6.19
N ASP A 26 17.58 -0.90 6.38
CA ASP A 26 17.35 -1.60 7.65
C ASP A 26 18.51 -2.55 7.99
N LYS A 27 19.03 -3.26 6.99
CA LYS A 27 20.17 -4.16 7.19
C LYS A 27 21.43 -3.40 7.57
N LEU A 28 21.67 -2.25 6.93
CA LEU A 28 22.79 -1.40 7.26
C LEU A 28 22.69 -0.90 8.70
N ARG A 29 21.49 -0.47 9.10
CA ARG A 29 21.26 0.04 10.45
C ARG A 29 21.56 -1.04 11.49
N ALA A 30 21.15 -2.27 11.24
CA ALA A 30 21.32 -3.37 12.17
C ALA A 30 22.78 -3.73 12.41
N GLY A 31 23.67 -3.47 11.42
CA GLY A 31 25.06 -3.86 11.50
C GLY A 31 26.04 -2.73 11.82
N GLN A 32 25.58 -1.51 12.09
CA GLN A 32 26.46 -0.35 12.13
C GLN A 32 26.75 0.21 13.52
N GLN A 33 27.86 0.92 13.61
CA GLN A 33 28.25 1.70 14.78
C GLN A 33 27.43 3.00 14.85
N ASN A 34 27.41 3.67 16.01
CA ASN A 34 26.61 4.87 16.25
C ASN A 34 26.81 5.96 15.20
N ARG A 35 28.05 6.18 14.77
CA ARG A 35 28.38 7.23 13.80
C ARG A 35 27.70 6.97 12.45
N ASP A 36 27.73 5.72 12.00
CA ASP A 36 27.12 5.35 10.72
C ASP A 36 25.60 5.39 10.81
N THR A 37 25.05 5.12 12.00
CA THR A 37 23.61 5.21 12.24
C THR A 37 23.10 6.64 11.99
N VAL A 38 23.87 7.67 12.35
CA VAL A 38 23.48 9.06 12.10
C VAL A 38 23.33 9.31 10.60
N ILE A 39 24.29 8.81 9.81
CA ILE A 39 24.24 8.97 8.35
C ILE A 39 23.05 8.22 7.77
N ILE A 40 22.81 7.00 8.26
CA ILE A 40 21.67 6.19 7.82
C ILE A 40 20.35 6.91 8.15
N ASP A 41 20.26 7.52 9.32
CA ASP A 41 19.05 8.28 9.70
C ASP A 41 18.81 9.46 8.76
N ILE A 42 19.88 10.14 8.33
CA ILE A 42 19.77 11.25 7.37
C ILE A 42 19.26 10.74 6.02
N VAL A 43 19.82 9.64 5.53
CA VAL A 43 19.39 9.06 4.25
C VAL A 43 17.92 8.64 4.32
N GLU A 44 17.54 7.98 5.41
CA GLU A 44 16.15 7.54 5.58
C GLU A 44 15.19 8.73 5.66
N SER A 45 15.57 9.77 6.40
CA SER A 45 14.77 10.99 6.51
C SER A 45 14.60 11.66 5.15
N ASN A 46 15.68 11.74 4.37
CA ASN A 46 15.61 12.33 3.03
C ASN A 46 14.72 11.53 2.10
N LEU A 47 14.80 10.19 2.18
CA LEU A 47 13.91 9.33 1.41
C LEU A 47 12.45 9.56 1.79
N ASN A 48 12.17 9.69 3.08
CA ASN A 48 10.81 9.93 3.55
C ASN A 48 10.28 11.27 3.05
N GLU A 49 11.12 12.30 2.96
CA GLU A 49 10.73 13.58 2.37
C GLU A 49 10.38 13.44 0.90
N ILE A 50 11.17 12.66 0.15
CA ILE A 50 10.91 12.40 -1.26
C ILE A 50 9.60 11.63 -1.43
N LEU A 51 9.34 10.66 -0.55
CA LEU A 51 8.16 9.80 -0.63
C LEU A 51 6.89 10.45 -0.09
N SER A 52 7.01 11.47 0.76
CA SER A 52 5.86 12.06 1.45
C SER A 52 4.73 12.48 0.51
N PRO A 53 4.98 13.17 -0.63
CA PRO A 53 3.90 13.51 -1.55
C PRO A 53 3.18 12.29 -2.12
N PHE A 54 3.93 11.23 -2.41
CA PHE A 54 3.34 9.99 -2.93
C PHE A 54 2.47 9.30 -1.89
N ILE A 55 2.95 9.26 -0.64
CA ILE A 55 2.20 8.67 0.47
C ILE A 55 0.91 9.44 0.71
N LYS A 56 0.95 10.77 0.69
CA LYS A 56 -0.24 11.61 0.85
C LYS A 56 -1.24 11.36 -0.26
N SER A 57 -0.76 11.27 -1.50
CA SER A 57 -1.61 10.99 -2.65
C SER A 57 -2.33 9.64 -2.50
N MET A 58 -1.60 8.62 -2.07
CA MET A 58 -2.17 7.29 -1.83
C MET A 58 -3.15 7.31 -0.67
N ALA A 59 -2.78 7.95 0.44
CA ALA A 59 -3.62 8.02 1.63
C ALA A 59 -4.95 8.70 1.37
N SER A 60 -4.98 9.70 0.47
CA SER A 60 -6.22 10.41 0.15
C SER A 60 -7.28 9.48 -0.45
N LYS A 61 -6.87 8.40 -1.07
CA LYS A 61 -7.80 7.42 -1.64
C LYS A 61 -8.57 6.67 -0.56
N TYR A 62 -7.93 6.42 0.58
CA TYR A 62 -8.59 5.76 1.71
C TYR A 62 -9.64 6.66 2.38
N ALA A 63 -9.57 7.97 2.19
CA ALA A 63 -10.53 8.89 2.77
C ALA A 63 -11.96 8.63 2.30
N ASN A 64 -12.11 7.99 1.13
CA ASN A 64 -13.41 7.66 0.57
C ASN A 64 -13.91 6.26 0.92
N PHE A 65 -13.13 5.51 1.67
CA PHE A 65 -13.49 4.15 2.05
C PHE A 65 -14.51 4.15 3.20
N THR A 66 -15.46 3.24 3.10
CA THR A 66 -16.35 2.97 4.24
C THR A 66 -15.59 2.15 5.29
N PRO A 67 -16.07 2.14 6.56
CA PRO A 67 -15.45 1.27 7.57
C PRO A 67 -15.34 -0.19 7.16
N LYS A 68 -16.35 -0.70 6.47
CA LYS A 68 -16.33 -2.09 6.00
C LYS A 68 -15.26 -2.30 4.94
N GLU A 69 -15.11 -1.35 4.04
CA GLU A 69 -14.05 -1.40 3.02
C GLU A 69 -12.66 -1.38 3.65
N ILE A 70 -12.47 -0.58 4.69
CA ILE A 70 -11.19 -0.54 5.42
C ILE A 70 -10.90 -1.89 6.06
N GLN A 71 -11.90 -2.52 6.70
CA GLN A 71 -11.75 -3.84 7.30
C GLN A 71 -11.35 -4.89 6.26
N ILE A 72 -12.03 -4.89 5.13
CA ILE A 72 -11.78 -5.85 4.06
C ILE A 72 -10.40 -5.63 3.46
N ALA A 73 -10.04 -4.37 3.20
CA ALA A 73 -8.72 -4.03 2.67
C ALA A 73 -7.61 -4.49 3.62
N ASP A 74 -7.80 -4.31 4.93
CA ASP A 74 -6.82 -4.74 5.91
C ASP A 74 -6.63 -6.26 5.92
N LEU A 75 -7.74 -7.00 5.86
CA LEU A 75 -7.69 -8.47 5.80
C LEU A 75 -7.05 -8.96 4.51
N MET A 76 -7.30 -8.27 3.40
CA MET A 76 -6.65 -8.60 2.13
C MET A 76 -5.14 -8.38 2.19
N LYS A 77 -4.69 -7.30 2.83
CA LYS A 77 -3.27 -7.06 3.01
C LYS A 77 -2.59 -8.19 3.80
N LYS A 78 -3.33 -8.78 4.73
CA LYS A 78 -2.85 -9.91 5.52
C LYS A 78 -2.92 -11.24 4.78
N GLY A 79 -3.30 -11.22 3.51
CA GLY A 79 -3.32 -12.41 2.66
C GLY A 79 -4.57 -13.27 2.79
N LYS A 80 -5.64 -12.75 3.40
CA LYS A 80 -6.88 -13.51 3.54
C LYS A 80 -7.63 -13.58 2.22
N SER A 81 -8.16 -14.75 1.91
CA SER A 81 -8.98 -14.97 0.72
C SER A 81 -10.41 -14.43 0.93
N THR A 82 -11.16 -14.29 -0.17
CA THR A 82 -12.56 -13.89 -0.10
C THR A 82 -13.34 -14.80 0.84
N LYS A 83 -13.11 -16.11 0.77
CA LYS A 83 -13.78 -17.08 1.61
C LYS A 83 -13.43 -16.87 3.10
N GLU A 84 -12.16 -16.67 3.39
CA GLU A 84 -11.72 -16.42 4.75
C GLU A 84 -12.29 -15.12 5.31
N ILE A 85 -12.30 -14.05 4.51
CA ILE A 85 -12.88 -12.77 4.91
C ILE A 85 -14.37 -12.91 5.17
N SER A 86 -15.05 -13.65 4.29
CA SER A 86 -16.49 -13.96 4.44
C SER A 86 -16.76 -14.58 5.80
N THR A 87 -15.95 -15.55 6.20
CA THR A 87 -16.10 -16.22 7.49
C THR A 87 -15.79 -15.28 8.65
N ILE A 88 -14.69 -14.52 8.56
CA ILE A 88 -14.27 -13.61 9.64
C ILE A 88 -15.30 -12.52 9.90
N LEU A 89 -15.85 -11.93 8.83
CA LEU A 89 -16.80 -10.82 8.95
C LEU A 89 -18.26 -11.25 8.97
N ASN A 90 -18.51 -12.55 8.84
CA ASN A 90 -19.87 -13.10 8.79
C ASN A 90 -20.72 -12.45 7.68
N LEU A 91 -20.14 -12.32 6.50
CA LEU A 91 -20.79 -11.80 5.30
C LEU A 91 -20.68 -12.85 4.20
N SER A 92 -21.61 -12.82 3.23
CA SER A 92 -21.53 -13.76 2.12
C SER A 92 -20.33 -13.46 1.23
N PRO A 93 -19.74 -14.47 0.55
CA PRO A 93 -18.66 -14.23 -0.41
C PRO A 93 -19.06 -13.21 -1.49
N ARG A 94 -20.30 -13.23 -1.93
CA ARG A 94 -20.80 -12.27 -2.91
C ARG A 94 -20.73 -10.84 -2.38
N THR A 95 -21.09 -10.64 -1.11
CA THR A 95 -20.99 -9.33 -0.48
C THR A 95 -19.54 -8.87 -0.41
N ILE A 96 -18.62 -9.77 -0.07
CA ILE A 96 -17.19 -9.45 -0.07
C ILE A 96 -16.73 -9.04 -1.48
N ASP A 97 -17.17 -9.76 -2.51
CA ASP A 97 -16.79 -9.42 -3.88
C ASP A 97 -17.31 -8.04 -4.31
N ILE A 98 -18.51 -7.68 -3.86
CA ILE A 98 -19.05 -6.33 -4.13
C ILE A 98 -18.18 -5.27 -3.47
N HIS A 99 -17.78 -5.49 -2.22
CA HIS A 99 -16.88 -4.55 -1.53
C HIS A 99 -15.52 -4.47 -2.23
N ARG A 100 -14.96 -5.59 -2.66
CA ARG A 100 -13.71 -5.62 -3.40
C ARG A 100 -13.80 -4.83 -4.70
N TYR A 101 -14.91 -4.99 -5.42
CA TYR A 101 -15.15 -4.21 -6.65
C TYR A 101 -15.17 -2.71 -6.33
N ASN A 102 -15.87 -2.31 -5.29
CA ASN A 102 -15.95 -0.90 -4.89
C ASN A 102 -14.59 -0.36 -4.46
N ILE A 103 -13.80 -1.16 -3.73
CA ILE A 103 -12.43 -0.79 -3.35
C ILE A 103 -11.58 -0.53 -4.60
N ARG A 104 -11.61 -1.48 -5.56
CA ARG A 104 -10.85 -1.33 -6.80
C ARG A 104 -11.26 -0.07 -7.55
N ARG A 105 -12.57 0.20 -7.61
CA ARG A 105 -13.08 1.39 -8.28
C ARG A 105 -12.61 2.67 -7.61
N LYS A 106 -12.65 2.71 -6.29
CA LYS A 106 -12.19 3.89 -5.52
C LYS A 106 -10.68 4.11 -5.64
N LEU A 107 -9.93 3.06 -5.90
CA LEU A 107 -8.48 3.14 -6.12
C LEU A 107 -8.11 3.35 -7.59
N ASN A 108 -9.12 3.44 -8.48
CA ASN A 108 -8.92 3.62 -9.91
C ASN A 108 -8.15 2.48 -10.59
N ILE A 109 -8.31 1.27 -10.09
CA ILE A 109 -7.66 0.08 -10.66
C ILE A 109 -8.67 -0.96 -11.17
N ASN A 110 -9.94 -0.59 -11.25
CA ASN A 110 -11.00 -1.53 -11.64
C ASN A 110 -10.89 -2.01 -13.08
N LYS A 111 -10.20 -1.25 -13.95
CA LYS A 111 -9.98 -1.62 -15.36
C LYS A 111 -8.58 -2.16 -15.62
N LYS A 112 -7.79 -2.36 -14.58
CA LYS A 112 -6.40 -2.81 -14.70
C LYS A 112 -6.28 -4.25 -14.23
N LYS A 113 -5.35 -4.98 -14.84
CA LYS A 113 -5.02 -6.34 -14.38
C LYS A 113 -4.01 -6.25 -13.24
N VAL A 114 -4.45 -5.69 -12.13
CA VAL A 114 -3.62 -5.50 -10.94
C VAL A 114 -4.21 -6.34 -9.82
N ASN A 115 -3.34 -7.09 -9.14
CA ASN A 115 -3.75 -7.84 -7.95
C ASN A 115 -4.04 -6.86 -6.82
N LEU A 116 -5.25 -6.91 -6.29
CA LEU A 116 -5.67 -5.95 -5.27
C LEU A 116 -4.84 -6.04 -4.00
N GLN A 117 -4.51 -7.25 -3.55
CA GLN A 117 -3.67 -7.42 -2.36
C GLN A 117 -2.30 -6.78 -2.55
N SER A 118 -1.66 -7.05 -3.68
CA SER A 118 -0.34 -6.49 -3.99
C SER A 118 -0.39 -4.97 -4.02
N TYR A 119 -1.43 -4.42 -4.63
CA TYR A 119 -1.62 -2.98 -4.69
C TYR A 119 -1.77 -2.39 -3.28
N LEU A 120 -2.63 -2.99 -2.46
CA LEU A 120 -2.87 -2.49 -1.10
C LEU A 120 -1.60 -2.52 -0.26
N LEU A 121 -0.73 -3.50 -0.46
CA LEU A 121 0.54 -3.58 0.26
C LEU A 121 1.45 -2.39 -0.06
N THR A 122 1.32 -1.78 -1.25
CA THR A 122 2.14 -0.62 -1.61
C THR A 122 1.68 0.65 -0.89
N LEU A 123 0.47 0.66 -0.33
CA LEU A 123 -0.11 1.85 0.31
C LEU A 123 0.27 1.98 1.80
N THR A 124 0.96 1.03 2.37
CA THR A 124 1.33 1.04 3.79
C THR A 124 2.76 1.48 4.03
#